data_e8fbbce6a5c0f268a39a4699d4e6f9b1
#
_entry.id   e8fbbce6a5c0f268a39a4699d4e6f9b1
#
_cell.length_a   1.000
_cell.length_b   1.000
_cell.length_c   1.000
_cell.angle_alpha   90.00
_cell.angle_beta   90.00
_cell.angle_gamma   90.00
#
_symmetry.space_group_name_H-M   'P 1'
#
loop_
_entity.id
_entity.type
_entity.pdbx_description
1 polymer ?
#
loop_
_entity_poly.entity_id
_entity_poly.type
_entity_poly.pdbx_seq_one_letter_code
_entity_poly.pdbx_strand_id
1 'polypeptide(L)'
;MYFVVTTMTTTGYGDINLQAAPAGVKIFGILMMLSSAALMTATLAMITDYILHARLEKFFGRRKLRMKNHIVLCGLGHVGIRILEQLRRLGEQVVVIERDESSRFLDEARRLGVQIVTGDVSMPSVLEQVNIKEARSIIAATDNDLVNLEVALSARNIRPDIRVVLRMFDASLASKIRSGFGIKTTFSTSALAAPAFAMAAVDPSVAGSFYVGDDLVLILQIDIAAGAQLVGQSIAGLERMGGLSALCHESAASGERRMHPSGEVMLAAGDRLTLSATPDVCQRISAANSGREAGG
;
A
#
# COMPACT_ATOMS: atom_id res chain seq x y z
N MET A 1 -45.73 39.12 -2.90
CA MET A 1 -44.35 38.75 -2.58
C MET A 1 -43.98 39.01 -1.13
N TYR A 2 -44.18 40.19 -0.59
CA TYR A 2 -43.88 40.55 0.81
C TYR A 2 -44.51 39.57 1.84
N PHE A 3 -45.82 39.30 1.77
CA PHE A 3 -46.52 38.35 2.65
C PHE A 3 -45.89 36.96 2.63
N VAL A 4 -45.50 36.47 1.46
CA VAL A 4 -44.85 35.16 1.33
C VAL A 4 -43.51 35.12 2.05
N VAL A 5 -42.68 36.16 1.84
CA VAL A 5 -41.38 36.25 2.47
C VAL A 5 -41.48 36.35 4.00
N THR A 6 -42.36 37.24 4.52
CA THR A 6 -42.53 37.43 5.96
C THR A 6 -43.12 36.21 6.66
N THR A 7 -43.96 35.44 5.94
CA THR A 7 -44.51 34.18 6.43
C THR A 7 -43.51 33.05 6.39
N MET A 8 -42.76 32.90 5.27
CA MET A 8 -41.74 31.85 5.14
C MET A 8 -40.54 32.06 6.10
N THR A 9 -40.19 33.31 6.37
CA THR A 9 -39.13 33.65 7.35
C THR A 9 -39.62 33.62 8.79
N THR A 10 -40.86 33.22 9.03
CA THR A 10 -41.51 33.19 10.37
C THR A 10 -41.58 34.57 11.08
N THR A 11 -41.36 35.66 10.34
CA THR A 11 -41.37 37.00 10.91
C THR A 11 -42.78 37.51 11.23
N GLY A 12 -43.75 37.31 10.33
CA GLY A 12 -45.19 37.47 10.52
C GLY A 12 -45.61 38.82 11.15
N TYR A 13 -45.31 39.97 10.49
CA TYR A 13 -45.68 41.29 11.04
C TYR A 13 -47.19 41.51 11.25
N GLY A 14 -48.06 40.68 10.65
CA GLY A 14 -49.51 40.72 10.83
C GLY A 14 -50.23 41.83 10.09
N ASP A 15 -49.51 42.68 9.36
CA ASP A 15 -50.01 43.80 8.54
C ASP A 15 -50.78 43.31 7.31
N ILE A 16 -50.41 42.15 6.76
CA ILE A 16 -51.17 41.46 5.72
C ILE A 16 -51.55 40.07 6.29
N ASN A 17 -52.87 39.77 6.38
CA ASN A 17 -53.35 38.52 6.91
C ASN A 17 -54.41 37.87 6.00
N LEU A 18 -54.68 36.55 6.23
CA LEU A 18 -55.62 35.78 5.44
C LEU A 18 -57.01 35.67 6.11
N GLN A 19 -57.32 36.51 7.10
CA GLN A 19 -58.53 36.41 7.90
C GLN A 19 -59.82 36.50 7.06
N ALA A 20 -59.87 37.44 6.09
CA ALA A 20 -61.00 37.64 5.18
C ALA A 20 -60.86 36.85 3.85
N ALA A 21 -59.82 36.03 3.66
CA ALA A 21 -59.60 35.31 2.41
C ALA A 21 -60.53 34.07 2.26
N PRO A 22 -60.82 33.65 1.01
CA PRO A 22 -61.55 32.42 0.76
C PRO A 22 -60.82 31.18 1.34
N ALA A 23 -61.62 30.11 1.63
CA ALA A 23 -61.14 28.89 2.27
C ALA A 23 -59.93 28.28 1.54
N GLY A 24 -59.88 28.26 0.19
CA GLY A 24 -58.79 27.70 -0.59
C GLY A 24 -57.47 28.48 -0.38
N VAL A 25 -57.53 29.83 -0.23
CA VAL A 25 -56.35 30.66 0.06
C VAL A 25 -55.83 30.44 1.49
N LYS A 26 -56.73 30.19 2.45
CA LYS A 26 -56.36 29.84 3.83
C LYS A 26 -55.63 28.51 3.88
N ILE A 27 -56.17 27.48 3.18
CA ILE A 27 -55.51 26.15 3.08
C ILE A 27 -54.13 26.28 2.46
N PHE A 28 -53.99 27.01 1.34
CA PHE A 28 -52.72 27.28 0.72
C PHE A 28 -51.74 27.96 1.67
N GLY A 29 -52.19 28.96 2.44
CA GLY A 29 -51.37 29.62 3.47
C GLY A 29 -50.86 28.68 4.56
N ILE A 30 -51.77 27.78 5.04
CA ILE A 30 -51.40 26.74 6.03
C ILE A 30 -50.31 25.81 5.45
N LEU A 31 -50.47 25.30 4.24
CA LEU A 31 -49.48 24.42 3.60
C LEU A 31 -48.15 25.13 3.40
N MET A 32 -48.17 26.39 3.03
CA MET A 32 -46.99 27.23 2.86
C MET A 32 -46.26 27.42 4.22
N MET A 33 -46.96 27.66 5.32
CA MET A 33 -46.40 27.78 6.66
C MET A 33 -45.76 26.47 7.11
N LEU A 34 -46.44 25.34 6.93
CA LEU A 34 -45.92 24.01 7.28
C LEU A 34 -44.66 23.67 6.47
N SER A 35 -44.67 23.91 5.16
CA SER A 35 -43.51 23.65 4.30
C SER A 35 -42.31 24.53 4.64
N SER A 36 -42.54 25.81 4.96
CA SER A 36 -41.46 26.72 5.35
C SER A 36 -40.84 26.32 6.70
N ALA A 37 -41.67 25.94 7.68
CA ALA A 37 -41.18 25.44 8.96
C ALA A 37 -40.34 24.17 8.82
N ALA A 38 -40.79 23.22 7.98
CA ALA A 38 -40.04 22.00 7.68
C ALA A 38 -38.70 22.31 7.00
N LEU A 39 -38.70 23.19 6.01
CA LEU A 39 -37.47 23.59 5.30
C LEU A 39 -36.47 24.30 6.21
N MET A 40 -36.95 25.21 7.04
CA MET A 40 -36.11 25.93 8.00
C MET A 40 -35.48 24.98 9.02
N THR A 41 -36.27 24.04 9.55
CA THR A 41 -35.78 23.01 10.49
C THR A 41 -34.74 22.09 9.83
N ALA A 42 -34.98 21.64 8.59
CA ALA A 42 -34.04 20.81 7.85
C ALA A 42 -32.70 21.54 7.59
N THR A 43 -32.78 22.83 7.20
CA THR A 43 -31.60 23.66 6.98
C THR A 43 -30.79 23.87 8.28
N LEU A 44 -31.47 24.15 9.39
CA LEU A 44 -30.83 24.31 10.70
C LEU A 44 -30.19 22.98 11.16
N ALA A 45 -30.86 21.86 10.94
CA ALA A 45 -30.33 20.54 11.25
C ALA A 45 -29.05 20.25 10.46
N MET A 46 -29.03 20.52 9.14
CA MET A 46 -27.83 20.36 8.29
C MET A 46 -26.66 21.25 8.75
N ILE A 47 -26.93 22.50 9.10
CA ILE A 47 -25.90 23.43 9.60
C ILE A 47 -25.37 22.95 10.94
N THR A 48 -26.26 22.52 11.84
CA THR A 48 -25.88 22.00 13.16
C THR A 48 -25.06 20.73 13.03
N ASP A 49 -25.46 19.81 12.16
CA ASP A 49 -24.73 18.55 11.90
C ASP A 49 -23.33 18.84 11.36
N TYR A 50 -23.22 19.75 10.38
CA TYR A 50 -21.93 20.19 9.83
C TYR A 50 -21.00 20.80 10.90
N ILE A 51 -21.53 21.71 11.73
CA ILE A 51 -20.77 22.36 12.82
C ILE A 51 -20.39 21.34 13.90
N LEU A 52 -21.29 20.42 14.22
CA LEU A 52 -21.08 19.39 15.25
C LEU A 52 -20.01 18.39 14.80
N HIS A 53 -20.08 17.88 13.58
CA HIS A 53 -19.04 17.03 13.02
C HIS A 53 -17.68 17.74 12.98
N ALA A 54 -17.62 18.97 12.49
CA ALA A 54 -16.37 19.74 12.47
C ALA A 54 -15.79 20.05 13.86
N ARG A 55 -16.62 20.13 14.88
CA ARG A 55 -16.19 20.37 16.29
C ARG A 55 -15.91 19.06 17.04
N LEU A 56 -16.69 18.02 16.83
CA LEU A 56 -16.48 16.73 17.49
C LEU A 56 -15.15 16.09 17.08
N GLU A 57 -14.73 16.23 15.82
CA GLU A 57 -13.38 15.83 15.41
C GLU A 57 -12.26 16.56 16.19
N LYS A 58 -12.50 17.80 16.61
CA LYS A 58 -11.54 18.57 17.45
C LYS A 58 -11.64 18.26 18.94
N PHE A 59 -12.84 17.95 19.46
CA PHE A 59 -13.10 17.78 20.91
C PHE A 59 -12.95 16.33 21.41
N PHE A 60 -13.30 15.34 20.62
CA PHE A 60 -12.89 13.98 20.91
C PHE A 60 -11.42 13.85 20.48
N GLY A 61 -10.55 14.49 21.24
CA GLY A 61 -9.12 14.30 21.16
C GLY A 61 -8.86 12.80 21.13
N ARG A 62 -8.70 12.26 19.91
CA ARG A 62 -8.47 10.84 19.66
C ARG A 62 -7.34 10.43 20.57
N ARG A 63 -7.59 9.47 21.43
CA ARG A 63 -6.71 9.04 22.51
C ARG A 63 -5.34 8.72 21.92
N LYS A 64 -4.36 9.56 22.23
CA LYS A 64 -2.97 9.39 21.73
C LYS A 64 -2.48 8.02 22.17
N LEU A 65 -2.01 7.22 21.20
CA LEU A 65 -1.46 5.92 21.50
C LEU A 65 -0.17 6.10 22.32
N ARG A 66 0.02 5.21 23.31
CA ARG A 66 1.21 5.26 24.19
C ARG A 66 2.31 4.30 23.73
N MET A 67 2.22 3.80 22.50
CA MET A 67 3.24 2.90 21.94
C MET A 67 4.55 3.64 21.71
N LYS A 68 5.64 2.90 21.87
CA LYS A 68 7.01 3.36 21.60
C LYS A 68 7.72 2.34 20.75
N ASN A 69 8.74 2.78 20.01
CA ASN A 69 9.56 1.94 19.14
C ASN A 69 8.76 1.09 18.15
N HIS A 70 7.59 1.57 17.74
CA HIS A 70 6.69 0.90 16.80
C HIS A 70 6.90 1.43 15.37
N ILE A 71 6.33 0.73 14.41
CA ILE A 71 6.28 1.12 13.01
C ILE A 71 4.89 1.68 12.71
N VAL A 72 4.84 2.85 12.07
CA VAL A 72 3.59 3.43 11.57
C VAL A 72 3.44 3.04 10.10
N LEU A 73 2.36 2.36 9.75
CA LEU A 73 2.01 2.01 8.38
C LEU A 73 0.82 2.85 7.92
N CYS A 74 1.02 3.65 6.90
CA CYS A 74 0.02 4.55 6.31
C CYS A 74 -0.52 3.95 5.01
N GLY A 75 -1.82 3.67 4.98
CA GLY A 75 -2.52 3.03 3.88
C GLY A 75 -2.60 1.51 4.01
N LEU A 76 -3.83 0.99 4.03
CA LEU A 76 -4.13 -0.43 4.15
C LEU A 76 -4.82 -0.95 2.87
N GLY A 77 -4.19 -0.68 1.73
CA GLY A 77 -4.55 -1.27 0.44
C GLY A 77 -3.86 -2.62 0.22
N HIS A 78 -3.85 -3.10 -1.05
CA HIS A 78 -3.22 -4.38 -1.41
C HIS A 78 -1.73 -4.48 -1.04
N VAL A 79 -0.98 -3.38 -1.19
CA VAL A 79 0.44 -3.36 -0.81
C VAL A 79 0.57 -3.23 0.70
N GLY A 80 -0.23 -2.35 1.33
CA GLY A 80 -0.17 -2.11 2.77
C GLY A 80 -0.45 -3.35 3.59
N ILE A 81 -1.47 -4.15 3.24
CA ILE A 81 -1.76 -5.39 3.96
C ILE A 81 -0.62 -6.40 3.86
N ARG A 82 0.03 -6.53 2.70
CA ARG A 82 1.19 -7.42 2.53
C ARG A 82 2.40 -6.95 3.32
N ILE A 83 2.63 -5.65 3.39
CA ILE A 83 3.67 -5.08 4.26
C ILE A 83 3.37 -5.41 5.72
N LEU A 84 2.11 -5.23 6.15
CA LEU A 84 1.69 -5.53 7.51
C LEU A 84 1.93 -7.00 7.88
N GLU A 85 1.53 -7.94 7.03
CA GLU A 85 1.77 -9.37 7.23
C GLU A 85 3.24 -9.69 7.43
N GLN A 86 4.12 -9.13 6.60
CA GLN A 86 5.57 -9.36 6.73
C GLN A 86 6.12 -8.77 8.03
N LEU A 87 5.72 -7.54 8.40
CA LEU A 87 6.14 -6.92 9.65
C LEU A 87 5.69 -7.75 10.86
N ARG A 88 4.47 -8.30 10.82
CA ARG A 88 3.97 -9.17 11.90
C ARG A 88 4.70 -10.50 11.98
N ARG A 89 5.08 -11.10 10.83
CA ARG A 89 5.96 -12.29 10.81
C ARG A 89 7.33 -12.03 11.42
N LEU A 90 7.85 -10.81 11.27
CA LEU A 90 9.09 -10.37 11.88
C LEU A 90 8.94 -10.00 13.38
N GLY A 91 7.75 -10.14 13.96
CA GLY A 91 7.50 -9.82 15.37
C GLY A 91 7.39 -8.32 15.67
N GLU A 92 7.27 -7.47 14.65
CA GLU A 92 7.27 -6.02 14.82
C GLU A 92 5.96 -5.49 15.39
N GLN A 93 6.06 -4.42 16.20
CA GLN A 93 4.90 -3.67 16.67
C GLN A 93 4.49 -2.65 15.60
N VAL A 94 3.25 -2.74 15.11
CA VAL A 94 2.75 -1.91 14.02
C VAL A 94 1.48 -1.19 14.45
N VAL A 95 1.38 0.09 14.09
CA VAL A 95 0.14 0.88 14.10
C VAL A 95 -0.20 1.20 12.66
N VAL A 96 -1.44 0.95 12.28
CA VAL A 96 -1.95 1.23 10.93
C VAL A 96 -2.77 2.51 10.94
N ILE A 97 -2.57 3.37 9.94
CA ILE A 97 -3.46 4.49 9.63
C ILE A 97 -4.16 4.17 8.33
N GLU A 98 -5.50 4.16 8.36
CA GLU A 98 -6.33 3.96 7.18
C GLU A 98 -7.45 5.00 7.16
N ARG A 99 -7.70 5.59 5.99
CA ARG A 99 -8.73 6.62 5.82
C ARG A 99 -10.12 6.01 5.62
N ASP A 100 -10.20 4.93 4.87
CA ASP A 100 -11.47 4.27 4.53
C ASP A 100 -11.91 3.29 5.62
N GLU A 101 -12.95 3.67 6.36
CA GLU A 101 -13.55 2.83 7.40
C GLU A 101 -14.24 1.57 6.84
N SER A 102 -14.53 1.56 5.55
CA SER A 102 -15.15 0.43 4.84
C SER A 102 -14.12 -0.50 4.17
N SER A 103 -12.82 -0.21 4.31
CA SER A 103 -11.76 -1.00 3.69
C SER A 103 -11.85 -2.47 4.08
N ARG A 104 -11.95 -3.35 3.10
CA ARG A 104 -12.01 -4.81 3.27
C ARG A 104 -10.81 -5.41 4.03
N PHE A 105 -9.69 -4.70 4.09
CA PHE A 105 -8.48 -5.15 4.76
C PHE A 105 -8.46 -4.85 6.27
N LEU A 106 -9.41 -4.04 6.77
CA LEU A 106 -9.47 -3.72 8.20
C LEU A 106 -9.68 -4.95 9.08
N ASP A 107 -10.53 -5.88 8.65
CA ASP A 107 -10.78 -7.10 9.42
C ASP A 107 -9.56 -8.01 9.45
N GLU A 108 -8.80 -8.07 8.36
CA GLU A 108 -7.54 -8.81 8.30
C GLU A 108 -6.49 -8.19 9.22
N ALA A 109 -6.34 -6.87 9.21
CA ALA A 109 -5.44 -6.15 10.11
C ALA A 109 -5.84 -6.33 11.59
N ARG A 110 -7.14 -6.33 11.90
CA ARG A 110 -7.64 -6.64 13.26
C ARG A 110 -7.28 -8.05 13.72
N ARG A 111 -7.39 -9.04 12.83
CA ARG A 111 -6.97 -10.44 13.12
C ARG A 111 -5.47 -10.55 13.38
N LEU A 112 -4.65 -9.72 12.76
CA LEU A 112 -3.21 -9.64 13.01
C LEU A 112 -2.87 -8.95 14.35
N GLY A 113 -3.88 -8.47 15.09
CA GLY A 113 -3.72 -7.89 16.43
C GLY A 113 -3.02 -6.54 16.44
N VAL A 114 -3.16 -5.75 15.38
CA VAL A 114 -2.57 -4.41 15.30
C VAL A 114 -3.57 -3.32 15.68
N GLN A 115 -3.06 -2.20 16.18
CA GLN A 115 -3.89 -1.03 16.43
C GLN A 115 -4.12 -0.27 15.12
N ILE A 116 -5.37 0.12 14.89
CA ILE A 116 -5.78 0.85 13.69
C ILE A 116 -6.30 2.21 14.12
N VAL A 117 -5.80 3.24 13.47
CA VAL A 117 -6.27 4.62 13.60
C VAL A 117 -6.94 4.98 12.28
N THR A 118 -8.23 5.29 12.34
CA THR A 118 -8.95 5.78 11.16
C THR A 118 -8.73 7.28 11.01
N GLY A 119 -8.27 7.71 9.84
CA GLY A 119 -8.07 9.12 9.56
C GLY A 119 -7.22 9.38 8.33
N ASP A 120 -7.25 10.63 7.88
CA ASP A 120 -6.43 11.09 6.78
C ASP A 120 -5.00 11.33 7.27
N VAL A 121 -4.07 10.56 6.73
CA VAL A 121 -2.65 10.60 7.11
C VAL A 121 -1.95 11.92 6.74
N SER A 122 -2.50 12.71 5.81
CA SER A 122 -2.02 14.06 5.50
C SER A 122 -2.21 15.02 6.68
N MET A 123 -3.12 14.69 7.62
CA MET A 123 -3.37 15.55 8.78
C MET A 123 -2.32 15.32 9.88
N PRO A 124 -1.58 16.35 10.31
CA PRO A 124 -0.59 16.23 11.38
C PRO A 124 -1.15 15.68 12.70
N SER A 125 -2.42 15.97 13.01
CA SER A 125 -3.12 15.46 14.19
C SER A 125 -3.24 13.93 14.20
N VAL A 126 -3.34 13.28 13.04
CA VAL A 126 -3.40 11.82 12.89
C VAL A 126 -2.03 11.22 13.16
N LEU A 127 -0.95 11.83 12.69
CA LEU A 127 0.42 11.42 13.00
C LEU A 127 0.73 11.57 14.50
N GLU A 128 0.20 12.60 15.14
CA GLU A 128 0.34 12.76 16.59
C GLU A 128 -0.41 11.68 17.39
N GLN A 129 -1.59 11.25 16.92
CA GLN A 129 -2.35 10.18 17.57
C GLN A 129 -1.59 8.87 17.62
N VAL A 130 -0.89 8.52 16.54
CA VAL A 130 -0.06 7.30 16.48
C VAL A 130 1.28 7.47 17.22
N ASN A 131 1.47 8.56 17.94
CA ASN A 131 2.69 8.86 18.69
C ASN A 131 3.96 8.79 17.81
N ILE A 132 3.92 9.49 16.67
CA ILE A 132 5.01 9.50 15.67
C ILE A 132 6.36 9.88 16.27
N LYS A 133 6.37 10.71 17.34
CA LYS A 133 7.59 11.12 18.05
C LYS A 133 8.35 9.95 18.65
N GLU A 134 7.66 8.90 19.06
CA GLU A 134 8.25 7.69 19.65
C GLU A 134 8.26 6.49 18.67
N ALA A 135 7.80 6.70 17.43
CA ALA A 135 7.81 5.67 16.41
C ALA A 135 9.24 5.44 15.88
N ARG A 136 9.63 4.18 15.64
CA ARG A 136 10.93 3.83 15.04
C ARG A 136 11.01 4.20 13.57
N SER A 137 9.92 4.01 12.85
CA SER A 137 9.84 4.31 11.42
C SER A 137 8.40 4.54 10.97
N ILE A 138 8.26 5.17 9.81
CA ILE A 138 7.00 5.34 9.11
C ILE A 138 7.10 4.79 7.71
N ILE A 139 6.06 4.06 7.27
CA ILE A 139 5.92 3.52 5.93
C ILE A 139 4.70 4.18 5.29
N ALA A 140 4.89 4.98 4.27
CA ALA A 140 3.80 5.55 3.48
C ALA A 140 3.56 4.66 2.25
N ALA A 141 2.43 3.96 2.24
CA ALA A 141 2.08 2.94 1.26
C ALA A 141 0.67 3.11 0.70
N THR A 142 0.16 4.35 0.67
CA THR A 142 -1.11 4.67 0.02
C THR A 142 -0.99 4.51 -1.51
N ASP A 143 -2.09 4.61 -2.22
CA ASP A 143 -2.15 4.57 -3.68
C ASP A 143 -1.83 5.91 -4.35
N ASN A 144 -1.52 6.96 -3.58
CA ASN A 144 -1.22 8.30 -4.07
C ASN A 144 0.22 8.71 -3.70
N ASP A 145 1.06 8.87 -4.71
CA ASP A 145 2.47 9.22 -4.57
C ASP A 145 2.70 10.56 -3.87
N LEU A 146 1.84 11.56 -4.13
CA LEU A 146 1.95 12.88 -3.51
C LEU A 146 1.59 12.84 -2.03
N VAL A 147 0.54 12.08 -1.67
CA VAL A 147 0.18 11.84 -0.27
C VAL A 147 1.31 11.12 0.46
N ASN A 148 1.92 10.12 -0.15
CA ASN A 148 3.05 9.40 0.44
C ASN A 148 4.24 10.33 0.70
N LEU A 149 4.54 11.24 -0.23
CA LEU A 149 5.58 12.26 -0.07
C LEU A 149 5.24 13.25 1.06
N GLU A 150 4.01 13.76 1.08
CA GLU A 150 3.51 14.68 2.11
C GLU A 150 3.63 14.07 3.51
N VAL A 151 3.22 12.83 3.66
CA VAL A 151 3.36 12.05 4.91
C VAL A 151 4.81 11.97 5.36
N ALA A 152 5.73 11.69 4.44
CA ALA A 152 7.15 11.61 4.73
C ALA A 152 7.72 12.94 5.24
N LEU A 153 7.36 14.04 4.58
CA LEU A 153 7.81 15.39 4.95
C LEU A 153 7.21 15.81 6.30
N SER A 154 5.91 15.56 6.51
CA SER A 154 5.21 15.84 7.76
C SER A 154 5.79 15.05 8.93
N ALA A 155 6.09 13.77 8.73
CA ALA A 155 6.72 12.93 9.74
C ALA A 155 8.12 13.44 10.12
N ARG A 156 8.95 13.82 9.13
CA ARG A 156 10.27 14.41 9.36
C ARG A 156 10.21 15.80 10.02
N ASN A 157 9.18 16.57 9.74
CA ASN A 157 8.99 17.85 10.42
C ASN A 157 8.69 17.66 11.92
N ILE A 158 7.96 16.60 12.29
CA ILE A 158 7.65 16.28 13.68
C ILE A 158 8.84 15.58 14.37
N ARG A 159 9.53 14.71 13.64
CA ARG A 159 10.69 13.94 14.10
C ARG A 159 11.74 13.84 12.98
N PRO A 160 12.77 14.72 12.98
CA PRO A 160 13.73 14.84 11.88
C PRO A 160 14.55 13.56 11.59
N ASP A 161 14.80 12.74 12.59
CA ASP A 161 15.59 11.50 12.54
C ASP A 161 14.75 10.25 12.22
N ILE A 162 13.44 10.38 12.04
CA ILE A 162 12.57 9.22 11.78
C ILE A 162 12.97 8.53 10.47
N ARG A 163 13.08 7.19 10.51
CA ARG A 163 13.25 6.40 9.29
C ARG A 163 11.97 6.42 8.48
N VAL A 164 12.06 6.87 7.24
CA VAL A 164 10.92 6.95 6.31
C VAL A 164 11.09 5.92 5.21
N VAL A 165 10.06 5.14 4.95
CA VAL A 165 9.97 4.23 3.80
C VAL A 165 8.81 4.69 2.93
N LEU A 166 9.07 4.94 1.65
CA LEU A 166 8.07 5.42 0.70
C LEU A 166 7.79 4.39 -0.38
N ARG A 167 6.51 4.12 -0.57
CA ARG A 167 6.01 3.52 -1.79
C ARG A 167 5.75 4.62 -2.82
N MET A 168 6.21 4.40 -4.05
CA MET A 168 5.89 5.22 -5.21
C MET A 168 5.42 4.32 -6.35
N PHE A 169 4.55 4.81 -7.19
CA PHE A 169 4.23 4.18 -8.46
C PHE A 169 5.19 4.66 -9.54
N ASP A 170 5.41 5.98 -9.60
CA ASP A 170 6.31 6.62 -10.57
C ASP A 170 7.78 6.44 -10.19
N ALA A 171 8.53 5.72 -11.06
CA ALA A 171 9.95 5.46 -10.86
C ALA A 171 10.82 6.72 -10.99
N SER A 172 10.45 7.68 -11.87
CA SER A 172 11.16 8.94 -12.04
C SER A 172 11.02 9.82 -10.78
N LEU A 173 9.79 9.92 -10.24
CA LEU A 173 9.53 10.62 -8.99
C LEU A 173 10.27 9.96 -7.82
N ALA A 174 10.27 8.63 -7.74
CA ALA A 174 11.02 7.89 -6.73
C ALA A 174 12.52 8.22 -6.76
N SER A 175 13.11 8.31 -7.96
CA SER A 175 14.52 8.68 -8.13
C SER A 175 14.81 10.11 -7.67
N LYS A 176 13.95 11.07 -8.05
CA LYS A 176 14.07 12.48 -7.64
C LYS A 176 13.94 12.65 -6.12
N ILE A 177 13.07 11.86 -5.49
CA ILE A 177 12.90 11.90 -4.02
C ILE A 177 14.15 11.35 -3.33
N ARG A 178 14.72 10.25 -3.83
CA ARG A 178 15.97 9.70 -3.27
C ARG A 178 17.11 10.72 -3.31
N SER A 179 17.29 11.39 -4.45
CA SER A 179 18.39 12.35 -4.63
C SER A 179 18.11 13.72 -3.98
N GLY A 180 16.89 14.27 -4.14
CA GLY A 180 16.56 15.64 -3.73
C GLY A 180 16.17 15.77 -2.26
N PHE A 181 15.48 14.77 -1.69
CA PHE A 181 15.00 14.81 -0.30
C PHE A 181 15.78 13.89 0.66
N GLY A 182 16.78 13.18 0.15
CA GLY A 182 17.59 12.28 0.98
C GLY A 182 16.80 11.12 1.60
N ILE A 183 15.66 10.71 1.00
CA ILE A 183 14.87 9.57 1.45
C ILE A 183 15.31 8.34 0.64
N LYS A 184 16.41 7.73 1.09
CA LYS A 184 17.01 6.60 0.38
C LYS A 184 16.09 5.38 0.23
N THR A 185 15.17 5.18 1.17
CA THR A 185 14.22 4.06 1.22
C THR A 185 12.92 4.39 0.48
N THR A 186 13.04 4.82 -0.77
CA THR A 186 11.91 5.07 -1.68
C THR A 186 11.89 3.98 -2.75
N PHE A 187 10.80 3.23 -2.81
CA PHE A 187 10.63 2.09 -3.71
C PHE A 187 9.52 2.37 -4.73
N SER A 188 9.82 2.20 -6.01
CA SER A 188 8.79 2.17 -7.06
C SER A 188 8.28 0.74 -7.22
N THR A 189 7.00 0.53 -6.92
CA THR A 189 6.37 -0.80 -7.06
C THR A 189 6.31 -1.27 -8.50
N SER A 190 6.13 -0.36 -9.45
CA SER A 190 6.16 -0.66 -10.89
C SER A 190 7.56 -1.06 -11.36
N ALA A 191 8.59 -0.31 -10.97
CA ALA A 191 9.97 -0.59 -11.35
C ALA A 191 10.48 -1.92 -10.75
N LEU A 192 10.03 -2.28 -9.53
CA LEU A 192 10.39 -3.56 -8.91
C LEU A 192 9.72 -4.76 -9.58
N ALA A 193 8.48 -4.61 -10.03
CA ALA A 193 7.71 -5.74 -10.58
C ALA A 193 7.89 -5.91 -12.10
N ALA A 194 8.06 -4.83 -12.86
CA ALA A 194 8.06 -4.87 -14.32
C ALA A 194 9.09 -5.84 -14.93
N PRO A 195 10.35 -5.90 -14.44
CA PRO A 195 11.32 -6.84 -14.99
C PRO A 195 10.92 -8.30 -14.84
N ALA A 196 10.34 -8.67 -13.67
CA ALA A 196 9.87 -10.04 -13.43
C ALA A 196 8.75 -10.43 -14.41
N PHE A 197 7.77 -9.55 -14.61
CA PHE A 197 6.69 -9.78 -15.58
C PHE A 197 7.20 -9.90 -17.01
N ALA A 198 8.10 -8.98 -17.43
CA ALA A 198 8.65 -8.99 -18.77
C ALA A 198 9.45 -10.26 -19.04
N MET A 199 10.31 -10.64 -18.10
CA MET A 199 11.15 -11.83 -18.25
C MET A 199 10.35 -13.13 -18.18
N ALA A 200 9.36 -13.23 -17.30
CA ALA A 200 8.50 -14.42 -17.23
C ALA A 200 7.66 -14.62 -18.52
N ALA A 201 7.39 -13.55 -19.27
CA ALA A 201 6.75 -13.67 -20.58
C ALA A 201 7.69 -14.25 -21.67
N VAL A 202 9.01 -14.12 -21.48
CA VAL A 202 10.04 -14.64 -22.41
C VAL A 202 10.50 -16.03 -21.99
N ASP A 203 10.69 -16.25 -20.69
CA ASP A 203 11.17 -17.53 -20.12
C ASP A 203 10.34 -17.91 -18.90
N PRO A 204 9.56 -19.00 -18.98
CA PRO A 204 8.67 -19.45 -17.89
C PRO A 204 9.44 -19.93 -16.65
N SER A 205 10.74 -20.16 -16.74
CA SER A 205 11.57 -20.53 -15.58
C SER A 205 11.86 -19.35 -14.65
N VAL A 206 11.60 -18.11 -15.08
CA VAL A 206 11.82 -16.91 -14.27
C VAL A 206 10.75 -16.79 -13.19
N ALA A 207 11.18 -16.96 -11.94
CA ALA A 207 10.33 -16.86 -10.74
C ALA A 207 10.32 -15.45 -10.12
N GLY A 208 11.32 -14.60 -10.46
CA GLY A 208 11.41 -13.26 -9.89
C GLY A 208 12.62 -12.49 -10.42
N SER A 209 12.74 -11.25 -9.96
CA SER A 209 13.87 -10.37 -10.31
C SER A 209 14.16 -9.37 -9.18
N PHE A 210 15.39 -8.91 -9.13
CA PHE A 210 15.81 -7.79 -8.27
C PHE A 210 17.01 -7.08 -8.88
N TYR A 211 17.31 -5.88 -8.39
CA TYR A 211 18.48 -5.12 -8.82
C TYR A 211 19.59 -5.18 -7.78
N VAL A 212 20.83 -5.32 -8.24
CA VAL A 212 22.05 -5.15 -7.46
C VAL A 212 22.80 -3.95 -8.06
N GLY A 213 22.67 -2.79 -7.42
CA GLY A 213 23.04 -1.53 -8.07
C GLY A 213 22.14 -1.25 -9.26
N ASP A 214 22.74 -1.14 -10.45
CA ASP A 214 22.03 -0.94 -11.73
C ASP A 214 21.83 -2.26 -12.50
N ASP A 215 22.43 -3.36 -12.03
CA ASP A 215 22.38 -4.65 -12.69
C ASP A 215 21.10 -5.42 -12.34
N LEU A 216 20.37 -5.86 -13.36
CA LEU A 216 19.20 -6.73 -13.20
C LEU A 216 19.66 -8.16 -12.94
N VAL A 217 19.20 -8.75 -11.84
CA VAL A 217 19.41 -10.15 -11.50
C VAL A 217 18.06 -10.86 -11.50
N LEU A 218 17.98 -11.99 -12.16
CA LEU A 218 16.80 -12.85 -12.25
C LEU A 218 16.93 -14.04 -11.29
N ILE A 219 15.81 -14.47 -10.75
CA ILE A 219 15.69 -15.75 -10.03
C ILE A 219 15.05 -16.73 -11.00
N LEU A 220 15.76 -17.80 -11.31
CA LEU A 220 15.25 -18.90 -12.12
C LEU A 220 14.95 -20.10 -11.23
N GLN A 221 13.88 -20.81 -11.56
CA GLN A 221 13.56 -22.10 -11.01
C GLN A 221 13.42 -23.08 -12.17
N ILE A 222 14.34 -24.01 -12.27
CA ILE A 222 14.43 -24.99 -13.37
C ILE A 222 14.35 -26.42 -12.81
N ASP A 223 13.59 -27.25 -13.48
CA ASP A 223 13.66 -28.71 -13.30
C ASP A 223 14.65 -29.24 -14.33
N ILE A 224 15.66 -29.97 -13.87
CA ILE A 224 16.74 -30.48 -14.74
C ILE A 224 16.16 -31.52 -15.67
N ALA A 225 16.12 -31.25 -16.96
CA ALA A 225 15.57 -32.16 -17.95
C ALA A 225 16.43 -33.41 -18.13
N ALA A 226 15.78 -34.54 -18.41
CA ALA A 226 16.50 -35.75 -18.80
C ALA A 226 17.26 -35.49 -20.12
N GLY A 227 18.58 -35.72 -20.10
CA GLY A 227 19.44 -35.43 -21.26
C GLY A 227 19.91 -33.99 -21.38
N ALA A 228 19.58 -33.11 -20.43
CA ALA A 228 20.14 -31.76 -20.36
C ALA A 228 21.67 -31.79 -20.21
N GLN A 229 22.35 -30.80 -20.80
CA GLN A 229 23.81 -30.64 -20.62
C GLN A 229 24.20 -30.35 -19.16
N LEU A 230 23.22 -29.98 -18.31
CA LEU A 230 23.39 -29.72 -16.88
C LEU A 230 23.52 -31.02 -16.08
N VAL A 231 23.02 -32.17 -16.58
CA VAL A 231 23.11 -33.44 -15.89
C VAL A 231 24.57 -33.89 -15.75
N GLY A 232 24.96 -34.26 -14.54
CA GLY A 232 26.33 -34.66 -14.22
C GLY A 232 27.32 -33.50 -14.04
N GLN A 233 26.85 -32.25 -14.11
CA GLN A 233 27.66 -31.10 -13.73
C GLN A 233 27.58 -30.87 -12.21
N SER A 234 28.67 -30.38 -11.61
CA SER A 234 28.63 -29.92 -10.23
C SER A 234 28.12 -28.47 -10.15
N ILE A 235 27.51 -28.11 -9.04
CA ILE A 235 27.05 -26.73 -8.79
C ILE A 235 28.27 -25.75 -8.92
N ALA A 236 29.43 -26.09 -8.37
CA ALA A 236 30.63 -25.28 -8.55
C ALA A 236 31.08 -25.18 -10.02
N GLY A 237 30.83 -26.21 -10.82
CA GLY A 237 31.06 -26.21 -12.27
C GLY A 237 30.17 -25.17 -12.97
N LEU A 238 28.91 -25.16 -12.58
CA LEU A 238 27.93 -24.21 -13.10
C LEU A 238 28.28 -22.76 -12.73
N GLU A 239 28.60 -22.52 -11.46
CA GLU A 239 28.95 -21.17 -10.96
C GLU A 239 30.23 -20.62 -11.58
N ARG A 240 31.18 -21.48 -11.97
CA ARG A 240 32.39 -21.08 -12.73
C ARG A 240 32.09 -20.48 -14.11
N MET A 241 30.90 -20.70 -14.66
CA MET A 241 30.48 -20.01 -15.88
C MET A 241 30.37 -18.49 -15.71
N GLY A 242 30.32 -18.02 -14.45
CA GLY A 242 30.18 -16.63 -14.08
C GLY A 242 28.75 -16.08 -14.23
N GLY A 243 28.43 -15.06 -13.45
CA GLY A 243 27.13 -14.36 -13.51
C GLY A 243 25.95 -15.14 -12.95
N LEU A 244 26.16 -16.22 -12.20
CA LEU A 244 25.12 -16.98 -11.54
C LEU A 244 25.56 -17.48 -10.15
N SER A 245 24.58 -17.80 -9.30
CA SER A 245 24.79 -18.49 -8.04
C SER A 245 23.60 -19.38 -7.70
N ALA A 246 23.88 -20.59 -7.19
CA ALA A 246 22.85 -21.53 -6.79
C ALA A 246 22.29 -21.15 -5.40
N LEU A 247 20.99 -20.87 -5.34
CA LEU A 247 20.30 -20.48 -4.12
C LEU A 247 19.67 -21.66 -3.39
N CYS A 248 19.14 -22.64 -4.14
CA CYS A 248 18.48 -23.81 -3.59
C CYS A 248 18.57 -24.98 -4.55
N HIS A 249 18.83 -26.17 -4.02
CA HIS A 249 18.76 -27.45 -4.74
C HIS A 249 17.77 -28.36 -4.04
N GLU A 250 16.90 -29.01 -4.81
CA GLU A 250 15.98 -30.02 -4.36
C GLU A 250 16.21 -31.30 -5.17
N SER A 251 16.63 -32.34 -4.49
CA SER A 251 16.94 -33.62 -5.14
C SER A 251 15.67 -34.39 -5.47
N ALA A 252 15.50 -34.80 -6.73
CA ALA A 252 14.38 -35.60 -7.16
C ALA A 252 14.40 -37.01 -6.51
N ALA A 253 15.58 -37.55 -6.23
CA ALA A 253 15.74 -38.89 -5.66
C ALA A 253 15.38 -38.98 -4.17
N SER A 254 15.72 -37.94 -3.38
CA SER A 254 15.50 -37.94 -1.93
C SER A 254 14.39 -36.99 -1.47
N GLY A 255 13.96 -36.06 -2.32
CA GLY A 255 13.07 -34.95 -1.93
C GLY A 255 13.75 -33.93 -0.98
N GLU A 256 15.04 -34.09 -0.73
CA GLU A 256 15.76 -33.21 0.17
C GLU A 256 15.97 -31.84 -0.48
N ARG A 257 15.57 -30.77 0.25
CA ARG A 257 15.73 -29.38 -0.17
C ARG A 257 16.83 -28.72 0.64
N ARG A 258 17.85 -28.20 -0.01
CA ARG A 258 18.98 -27.49 0.60
C ARG A 258 19.10 -26.09 0.07
N MET A 259 19.02 -25.12 1.00
CA MET A 259 19.39 -23.72 0.72
C MET A 259 20.91 -23.62 0.71
N HIS A 260 21.48 -22.85 -0.21
CA HIS A 260 22.91 -22.68 -0.42
C HIS A 260 23.65 -24.03 -0.49
N PRO A 261 23.33 -24.84 -1.53
CA PRO A 261 23.89 -26.17 -1.68
C PRO A 261 25.41 -26.12 -1.83
N SER A 262 26.10 -27.21 -1.38
CA SER A 262 27.55 -27.33 -1.60
C SER A 262 27.87 -27.34 -3.11
N GLY A 263 28.96 -26.70 -3.48
CA GLY A 263 29.45 -26.71 -4.87
C GLY A 263 29.80 -28.12 -5.41
N GLU A 264 29.98 -29.13 -4.51
CA GLU A 264 30.25 -30.53 -4.89
C GLU A 264 29.00 -31.30 -5.29
N VAL A 265 27.80 -30.76 -5.05
CA VAL A 265 26.54 -31.40 -5.42
C VAL A 265 26.50 -31.60 -6.93
N MET A 266 26.31 -32.82 -7.37
CA MET A 266 26.14 -33.17 -8.78
C MET A 266 24.66 -33.11 -9.15
N LEU A 267 24.36 -32.43 -10.24
CA LEU A 267 22.98 -32.30 -10.72
C LEU A 267 22.51 -33.56 -11.43
N ALA A 268 21.34 -34.04 -11.05
CA ALA A 268 20.69 -35.21 -11.67
C ALA A 268 19.43 -34.79 -12.43
N ALA A 269 19.02 -35.62 -13.37
CA ALA A 269 17.75 -35.43 -14.08
C ALA A 269 16.57 -35.47 -13.07
N GLY A 270 15.66 -34.52 -13.19
CA GLY A 270 14.52 -34.34 -12.31
C GLY A 270 14.81 -33.49 -11.07
N ASP A 271 16.06 -33.19 -10.74
CA ASP A 271 16.37 -32.24 -9.67
C ASP A 271 15.80 -30.84 -9.98
N ARG A 272 15.38 -30.14 -8.94
CA ARG A 272 14.96 -28.73 -9.05
C ARG A 272 16.06 -27.83 -8.55
N LEU A 273 16.48 -26.90 -9.38
CA LEU A 273 17.50 -25.91 -9.07
C LEU A 273 16.90 -24.50 -9.10
N THR A 274 17.07 -23.75 -8.01
CA THR A 274 16.79 -22.30 -7.97
C THR A 274 18.11 -21.57 -7.97
N LEU A 275 18.30 -20.65 -8.90
CA LEU A 275 19.52 -19.89 -9.04
C LEU A 275 19.24 -18.41 -9.29
N SER A 276 20.18 -17.54 -8.94
CA SER A 276 20.22 -16.16 -9.38
C SER A 276 21.17 -16.03 -10.54
N ALA A 277 20.79 -15.29 -11.57
CA ALA A 277 21.63 -15.07 -12.74
C ALA A 277 21.32 -13.74 -13.44
N THR A 278 22.28 -13.23 -14.19
CA THR A 278 22.06 -12.12 -15.13
C THR A 278 21.22 -12.60 -16.34
N PRO A 279 20.52 -11.68 -17.05
CA PRO A 279 19.61 -12.09 -18.14
C PRO A 279 20.27 -12.92 -19.26
N ASP A 280 21.52 -12.60 -19.60
CA ASP A 280 22.31 -13.32 -20.59
C ASP A 280 22.66 -14.74 -20.13
N VAL A 281 22.98 -14.91 -18.86
CA VAL A 281 23.26 -16.23 -18.26
C VAL A 281 21.99 -17.06 -18.17
N CYS A 282 20.85 -16.43 -17.85
CA CYS A 282 19.55 -17.11 -17.84
C CYS A 282 19.26 -17.81 -19.15
N GLN A 283 19.42 -17.11 -20.27
CA GLN A 283 19.20 -17.69 -21.61
C GLN A 283 20.12 -18.89 -21.87
N ARG A 284 21.40 -18.79 -21.48
CA ARG A 284 22.36 -19.92 -21.63
C ARG A 284 21.96 -21.14 -20.80
N ILE A 285 21.52 -20.92 -19.56
CA ILE A 285 21.09 -22.00 -18.68
C ILE A 285 19.82 -22.67 -19.21
N SER A 286 18.84 -21.87 -19.65
CA SER A 286 17.60 -22.40 -20.24
C SER A 286 17.88 -23.21 -21.51
N ALA A 287 18.80 -22.74 -22.37
CA ALA A 287 19.24 -23.49 -23.54
C ALA A 287 19.94 -24.80 -23.16
N ALA A 288 20.86 -24.77 -22.19
CA ALA A 288 21.58 -25.96 -21.71
C ALA A 288 20.62 -26.99 -21.06
N ASN A 289 19.54 -26.52 -20.42
CA ASN A 289 18.53 -27.39 -19.83
C ASN A 289 17.57 -28.00 -20.87
N SER A 290 17.30 -27.30 -21.97
CA SER A 290 16.41 -27.78 -23.05
C SER A 290 17.09 -28.70 -24.05
N GLY A 291 18.41 -28.91 -23.97
CA GLY A 291 19.19 -29.67 -24.96
C GLY A 291 19.29 -28.99 -26.31
N ARG A 292 18.86 -27.72 -26.43
CA ARG A 292 19.04 -26.91 -27.63
C ARG A 292 20.40 -26.23 -27.56
N GLU A 293 21.23 -26.38 -28.58
CA GLU A 293 22.40 -25.53 -28.74
C GLU A 293 21.92 -24.07 -28.81
N ALA A 294 22.56 -23.17 -28.04
CA ALA A 294 22.33 -21.75 -28.16
C ALA A 294 22.69 -21.36 -29.58
N GLY A 295 21.67 -21.14 -30.41
CA GLY A 295 21.84 -20.75 -31.82
C GLY A 295 22.68 -19.49 -31.91
N GLY A 296 23.65 -19.51 -32.81
CA GLY A 296 24.64 -18.48 -33.07
C GLY A 296 24.07 -17.14 -33.58
#